data_a4b716a4caeb14cda8bc1110630c80b3
#
_entry.id   a4b716a4caeb14cda8bc1110630c80b3
#
_cell.length_a   1.000
_cell.length_b   1.000
_cell.length_c   1.000
_cell.angle_alpha   90.00
_cell.angle_beta   90.00
_cell.angle_gamma   90.00
#
_symmetry.space_group_name_H-M   'P 1'
#
loop_
_entity.id
_entity.type
_entity.pdbx_description
1 polymer ?
#
loop_
_entity_poly.entity_id
_entity_poly.type
_entity_poly.pdbx_seq_one_letter_code
_entity_poly.pdbx_strand_id
1 'polypeptide(L)'
;GLETCMTLGMLKEEQAQKLKEAGLDYYNHNLDTAPSHYANIISTRTYQDRLDTLGRVRKAGIKVCCGGIIGMGESRQQRAELISQLANLNPYPEAVPINHLVPIEGTPLFNVKPLDPLEFVRTIAVTRIVMPEARVRMSAGRHELGEAIQTLCFLAGANSIFYGEKLLTTDNSEANEDRALLAKLGLKTHESTEVKARMPGIEEHDHAHSVL
;
A
#
# COMPACT_ATOMS: atom_id res chain seq x y z
N GLY A 1 -9.37 -10.49 15.02
CA GLY A 1 -9.86 -10.87 13.69
C GLY A 1 -9.07 -10.21 12.59
N LEU A 2 -9.22 -10.65 11.33
CA LEU A 2 -8.57 -10.04 10.17
C LEU A 2 -9.35 -8.81 9.72
N GLU A 3 -8.63 -7.76 9.30
CA GLU A 3 -9.22 -6.62 8.60
C GLU A 3 -9.25 -6.91 7.09
N THR A 4 -10.35 -6.57 6.44
CA THR A 4 -10.54 -6.77 5.00
C THR A 4 -10.10 -5.54 4.21
N CYS A 5 -9.46 -5.75 3.04
CA CYS A 5 -9.09 -4.67 2.13
C CYS A 5 -9.41 -5.07 0.68
N MET A 6 -10.07 -4.19 -0.06
CA MET A 6 -10.45 -4.46 -1.45
C MET A 6 -9.94 -3.38 -2.40
N THR A 7 -9.64 -3.79 -3.64
CA THR A 7 -9.27 -2.94 -4.76
C THR A 7 -10.21 -3.22 -5.93
N LEU A 8 -11.22 -2.38 -6.13
CA LEU A 8 -12.26 -2.57 -7.15
C LEU A 8 -12.29 -1.43 -8.18
N GLY A 9 -11.23 -0.63 -8.24
CA GLY A 9 -11.14 0.50 -9.14
C GLY A 9 -11.91 1.72 -8.64
N MET A 10 -12.54 2.46 -9.56
CA MET A 10 -13.30 3.65 -9.20
C MET A 10 -14.67 3.27 -8.66
N LEU A 11 -15.06 3.86 -7.53
CA LEU A 11 -16.36 3.62 -6.91
C LEU A 11 -17.30 4.81 -7.13
N LYS A 12 -18.56 4.50 -7.36
CA LYS A 12 -19.68 5.42 -7.15
C LYS A 12 -20.04 5.46 -5.66
N GLU A 13 -20.72 6.51 -5.24
CA GLU A 13 -21.13 6.70 -3.83
C GLU A 13 -21.94 5.51 -3.28
N GLU A 14 -22.92 5.04 -4.06
CA GLU A 14 -23.76 3.88 -3.71
C GLU A 14 -22.96 2.58 -3.55
N GLN A 15 -21.90 2.41 -4.37
CA GLN A 15 -21.02 1.24 -4.28
C GLN A 15 -20.17 1.28 -3.01
N ALA A 16 -19.62 2.45 -2.66
CA ALA A 16 -18.87 2.64 -1.43
C ALA A 16 -19.76 2.37 -0.20
N GLN A 17 -21.01 2.84 -0.23
CA GLN A 17 -21.96 2.58 0.85
C GLN A 17 -22.27 1.08 1.02
N LYS A 18 -22.54 0.37 -0.07
CA LYS A 18 -22.76 -1.09 -0.04
C LYS A 18 -21.57 -1.86 0.51
N LEU A 19 -20.33 -1.47 0.16
CA LEU A 19 -19.12 -2.10 0.70
C LEU A 19 -19.00 -1.85 2.21
N LYS A 20 -19.34 -0.66 2.69
CA LYS A 20 -19.37 -0.36 4.12
C LYS A 20 -20.39 -1.20 4.86
N GLU A 21 -21.60 -1.32 4.33
CA GLU A 21 -22.68 -2.14 4.90
C GLU A 21 -22.30 -3.63 4.93
N ALA A 22 -21.52 -4.09 3.93
CA ALA A 22 -20.96 -5.44 3.89
C ALA A 22 -19.79 -5.66 4.87
N GLY A 23 -19.39 -4.64 5.63
CA GLY A 23 -18.35 -4.74 6.67
C GLY A 23 -16.92 -4.54 6.17
N LEU A 24 -16.72 -3.95 4.98
CA LEU A 24 -15.37 -3.66 4.48
C LEU A 24 -14.63 -2.69 5.41
N ASP A 25 -13.41 -3.05 5.79
CA ASP A 25 -12.56 -2.24 6.66
C ASP A 25 -11.74 -1.19 5.89
N TYR A 26 -11.08 -1.61 4.81
CA TYR A 26 -10.19 -0.78 4.00
C TYR A 26 -10.56 -0.84 2.53
N TYR A 27 -10.40 0.29 1.86
CA TYR A 27 -10.43 0.35 0.40
C TYR A 27 -9.07 0.81 -0.11
N ASN A 28 -8.45 0.00 -0.99
CA ASN A 28 -7.20 0.36 -1.63
C ASN A 28 -7.46 1.10 -2.95
N HIS A 29 -6.95 2.33 -3.03
CA HIS A 29 -7.01 3.13 -4.24
C HIS A 29 -5.82 4.09 -4.29
N ASN A 30 -4.75 3.67 -4.96
CA ASN A 30 -3.51 4.43 -5.01
C ASN A 30 -3.64 5.70 -5.88
N LEU A 31 -2.88 6.74 -5.53
CA LEU A 31 -2.66 7.90 -6.40
C LEU A 31 -1.65 7.59 -7.51
N ASP A 32 -0.92 6.51 -7.39
CA ASP A 32 0.13 5.97 -8.25
C ASP A 32 1.37 6.86 -8.32
N THR A 33 1.27 8.13 -8.67
CA THR A 33 2.41 9.06 -8.76
C THR A 33 1.99 10.49 -8.39
N ALA A 34 2.90 11.45 -8.56
CA ALA A 34 2.62 12.88 -8.33
C ALA A 34 1.58 13.43 -9.32
N PRO A 35 0.77 14.43 -8.93
CA PRO A 35 -0.12 15.15 -9.85
C PRO A 35 0.60 15.64 -11.12
N SER A 36 1.79 16.23 -10.97
CA SER A 36 2.60 16.76 -12.08
C SER A 36 3.20 15.68 -13.00
N HIS A 37 3.25 14.42 -12.56
CA HIS A 37 3.76 13.30 -13.34
C HIS A 37 2.66 12.36 -13.87
N TYR A 38 1.46 12.46 -13.33
CA TYR A 38 0.38 11.52 -13.55
C TYR A 38 0.01 11.34 -15.03
N ALA A 39 -0.14 12.44 -15.78
CA ALA A 39 -0.50 12.40 -17.19
C ALA A 39 0.57 11.76 -18.09
N ASN A 40 1.84 11.68 -17.63
CA ASN A 40 2.91 10.99 -18.34
C ASN A 40 2.80 9.45 -18.22
N ILE A 41 2.10 8.98 -17.21
CA ILE A 41 1.99 7.54 -16.90
C ILE A 41 0.60 7.00 -17.24
N ILE A 42 -0.46 7.76 -16.96
CA ILE A 42 -1.85 7.31 -17.06
C ILE A 42 -2.63 8.26 -17.97
N SER A 43 -3.11 7.73 -19.10
CA SER A 43 -3.91 8.48 -20.09
C SER A 43 -5.41 8.19 -20.02
N THR A 44 -5.81 7.11 -19.32
CA THR A 44 -7.20 6.62 -19.32
C THR A 44 -8.10 7.25 -18.26
N ARG A 45 -7.50 7.98 -17.31
CA ARG A 45 -8.17 8.59 -16.15
C ARG A 45 -7.42 9.84 -15.72
N THR A 46 -8.15 10.77 -15.11
CA THR A 46 -7.53 11.96 -14.51
C THR A 46 -7.06 11.68 -13.07
N TYR A 47 -6.17 12.50 -12.57
CA TYR A 47 -5.77 12.47 -11.16
C TYR A 47 -6.95 12.79 -10.24
N GLN A 48 -7.82 13.71 -10.68
CA GLN A 48 -9.03 14.08 -9.93
C GLN A 48 -10.00 12.91 -9.75
N ASP A 49 -10.14 12.03 -10.74
CA ASP A 49 -10.98 10.82 -10.61
C ASP A 49 -10.55 9.94 -9.45
N ARG A 50 -9.24 9.87 -9.17
CA ARG A 50 -8.71 9.13 -8.02
C ARG A 50 -9.05 9.81 -6.70
N LEU A 51 -8.85 11.12 -6.62
CA LEU A 51 -9.21 11.89 -5.44
C LEU A 51 -10.71 11.81 -5.13
N ASP A 52 -11.55 11.89 -6.15
CA ASP A 52 -13.00 11.75 -6.02
C ASP A 52 -13.42 10.39 -5.47
N THR A 53 -12.74 9.32 -5.93
CA THR A 53 -12.99 7.97 -5.41
C THR A 53 -12.59 7.87 -3.94
N LEU A 54 -11.44 8.40 -3.55
CA LEU A 54 -11.02 8.46 -2.14
C LEU A 54 -12.00 9.25 -1.28
N GLY A 55 -12.50 10.38 -1.79
CA GLY A 55 -13.55 11.17 -1.13
C GLY A 55 -14.84 10.38 -0.87
N ARG A 56 -15.31 9.60 -1.87
CA ARG A 56 -16.50 8.74 -1.73
C ARG A 56 -16.27 7.63 -0.71
N VAL A 57 -15.09 7.00 -0.71
CA VAL A 57 -14.69 5.97 0.26
C VAL A 57 -14.72 6.55 1.69
N ARG A 58 -14.12 7.73 1.88
CA ARG A 58 -14.12 8.44 3.17
C ARG A 58 -15.53 8.78 3.64
N LYS A 59 -16.36 9.31 2.74
CA LYS A 59 -17.76 9.66 3.04
C LYS A 59 -18.57 8.45 3.50
N ALA A 60 -18.29 7.26 2.97
CA ALA A 60 -18.89 6.00 3.41
C ALA A 60 -18.34 5.48 4.76
N GLY A 61 -17.32 6.12 5.35
CA GLY A 61 -16.72 5.70 6.61
C GLY A 61 -15.82 4.46 6.50
N ILE A 62 -15.25 4.21 5.32
CA ILE A 62 -14.27 3.14 5.08
C ILE A 62 -12.86 3.72 5.24
N LYS A 63 -11.97 2.99 5.90
CA LYS A 63 -10.55 3.35 6.01
C LYS A 63 -9.88 3.30 4.63
N VAL A 64 -8.88 4.15 4.41
CA VAL A 64 -8.19 4.27 3.13
C VAL A 64 -6.80 3.63 3.19
N CYS A 65 -6.52 2.77 2.20
CA CYS A 65 -5.18 2.34 1.85
C CYS A 65 -4.81 3.03 0.54
N CYS A 66 -3.90 4.00 0.60
CA CYS A 66 -3.55 4.81 -0.57
C CYS A 66 -2.08 5.20 -0.54
N GLY A 67 -1.38 4.92 -1.61
CA GLY A 67 0.03 5.24 -1.80
C GLY A 67 0.37 5.42 -3.26
N GLY A 68 1.57 5.00 -3.65
CA GLY A 68 2.03 5.13 -5.02
C GLY A 68 3.09 4.13 -5.42
N ILE A 69 3.56 4.30 -6.64
CA ILE A 69 4.64 3.53 -7.26
C ILE A 69 5.79 4.51 -7.53
N ILE A 70 6.98 4.17 -7.08
CA ILE A 70 8.17 4.97 -7.34
C ILE A 70 9.16 4.21 -8.21
N GLY A 71 9.96 4.95 -8.97
CA GLY A 71 10.84 4.39 -9.99
C GLY A 71 10.24 4.41 -11.40
N MET A 72 9.14 5.12 -11.63
CA MET A 72 8.50 5.29 -12.95
C MET A 72 9.10 6.45 -13.78
N GLY A 73 10.31 6.89 -13.46
CA GLY A 73 10.99 8.00 -14.12
C GLY A 73 10.70 9.36 -13.49
N GLU A 74 9.96 9.42 -12.40
CA GLU A 74 9.69 10.64 -11.65
C GLU A 74 10.93 11.19 -10.96
N SER A 75 11.00 12.50 -10.79
CA SER A 75 12.05 13.19 -10.05
C SER A 75 11.85 13.06 -8.52
N ARG A 76 12.89 13.39 -7.76
CA ARG A 76 12.78 13.50 -6.29
C ARG A 76 11.71 14.51 -5.86
N GLN A 77 11.59 15.63 -6.57
CA GLN A 77 10.57 16.63 -6.29
C GLN A 77 9.17 16.06 -6.50
N GLN A 78 8.96 15.29 -7.55
CA GLN A 78 7.68 14.62 -7.81
C GLN A 78 7.37 13.55 -6.74
N ARG A 79 8.36 12.81 -6.24
CA ARG A 79 8.14 11.93 -5.08
C ARG A 79 7.71 12.70 -3.84
N ALA A 80 8.34 13.84 -3.56
CA ALA A 80 7.94 14.71 -2.47
C ALA A 80 6.52 15.27 -2.67
N GLU A 81 6.15 15.62 -3.90
CA GLU A 81 4.80 16.06 -4.27
C GLU A 81 3.75 14.96 -4.01
N LEU A 82 4.02 13.70 -4.40
CA LEU A 82 3.15 12.57 -4.09
C LEU A 82 2.93 12.42 -2.58
N ILE A 83 4.02 12.43 -1.80
CA ILE A 83 3.93 12.29 -0.34
C ILE A 83 3.19 13.48 0.29
N SER A 84 3.45 14.70 -0.18
CA SER A 84 2.73 15.89 0.25
C SER A 84 1.23 15.78 -0.06
N GLN A 85 0.86 15.30 -1.25
CA GLN A 85 -0.54 15.10 -1.61
C GLN A 85 -1.22 14.08 -0.68
N LEU A 86 -0.56 12.96 -0.36
CA LEU A 86 -1.09 11.95 0.56
C LEU A 86 -1.26 12.52 1.97
N ALA A 87 -0.28 13.25 2.47
CA ALA A 87 -0.29 13.85 3.81
C ALA A 87 -1.34 14.95 3.98
N ASN A 88 -1.73 15.62 2.88
CA ASN A 88 -2.74 16.67 2.87
C ASN A 88 -4.18 16.16 2.64
N LEU A 89 -4.37 14.86 2.42
CA LEU A 89 -5.71 14.26 2.51
C LEU A 89 -6.21 14.38 3.96
N ASN A 90 -7.48 14.71 4.15
CA ASN A 90 -8.06 14.90 5.49
C ASN A 90 -9.20 13.91 5.77
N PRO A 91 -8.95 12.90 6.64
CA PRO A 91 -7.64 12.53 7.21
C PRO A 91 -6.72 11.92 6.15
N TYR A 92 -5.40 11.90 6.40
CA TYR A 92 -4.47 11.17 5.56
C TYR A 92 -4.73 9.65 5.62
N PRO A 93 -4.23 8.84 4.67
CA PRO A 93 -4.53 7.40 4.63
C PRO A 93 -4.04 6.67 5.88
N GLU A 94 -4.83 5.73 6.39
CA GLU A 94 -4.44 4.85 7.50
C GLU A 94 -3.34 3.86 7.09
N ALA A 95 -3.27 3.52 5.79
CA ALA A 95 -2.19 2.69 5.25
C ALA A 95 -1.65 3.33 3.96
N VAL A 96 -0.32 3.42 3.88
CA VAL A 96 0.39 4.04 2.75
C VAL A 96 1.35 3.02 2.16
N PRO A 97 0.92 2.25 1.14
CA PRO A 97 1.79 1.35 0.40
C PRO A 97 2.72 2.14 -0.53
N ILE A 98 4.01 1.93 -0.38
CA ILE A 98 5.04 2.39 -1.31
C ILE A 98 5.51 1.18 -2.12
N ASN A 99 5.19 1.21 -3.42
CA ASN A 99 5.57 0.18 -4.36
C ASN A 99 6.86 0.60 -5.08
N HIS A 100 7.73 -0.36 -5.35
CA HIS A 100 8.88 -0.19 -6.22
C HIS A 100 8.54 -0.73 -7.60
N LEU A 101 8.78 0.06 -8.65
CA LEU A 101 8.57 -0.41 -10.03
C LEU A 101 9.49 -1.59 -10.33
N VAL A 102 8.91 -2.69 -10.79
CA VAL A 102 9.65 -3.80 -11.41
C VAL A 102 9.45 -3.68 -12.91
N PRO A 103 10.47 -3.29 -13.69
CA PRO A 103 10.37 -3.17 -15.14
C PRO A 103 10.13 -4.53 -15.78
N ILE A 104 9.07 -4.67 -16.58
CA ILE A 104 8.71 -5.90 -17.28
C ILE A 104 8.88 -5.69 -18.78
N GLU A 105 9.55 -6.64 -19.46
CA GLU A 105 9.76 -6.59 -20.90
C GLU A 105 8.41 -6.48 -21.66
N GLY A 106 8.41 -5.67 -22.70
CA GLY A 106 7.20 -5.37 -23.48
C GLY A 106 6.27 -4.31 -22.88
N THR A 107 6.58 -3.77 -21.70
CA THR A 107 5.82 -2.65 -21.11
C THR A 107 6.46 -1.31 -21.43
N PRO A 108 5.68 -0.20 -21.43
CA PRO A 108 6.20 1.15 -21.70
C PRO A 108 7.31 1.59 -20.76
N LEU A 109 7.35 1.07 -19.53
CA LEU A 109 8.34 1.45 -18.51
C LEU A 109 9.53 0.48 -18.43
N PHE A 110 9.66 -0.47 -19.35
CA PHE A 110 10.76 -1.45 -19.34
C PHE A 110 12.15 -0.79 -19.33
N ASN A 111 12.33 0.26 -20.13
CA ASN A 111 13.61 0.95 -20.29
C ASN A 111 13.77 2.17 -19.36
N VAL A 112 12.93 2.33 -18.35
CA VAL A 112 13.07 3.42 -17.39
C VAL A 112 14.36 3.24 -16.59
N LYS A 113 15.05 4.34 -16.29
CA LYS A 113 16.26 4.29 -15.46
C LYS A 113 15.91 3.75 -14.07
N PRO A 114 16.60 2.70 -13.59
CA PRO A 114 16.37 2.17 -12.25
C PRO A 114 16.49 3.25 -11.18
N LEU A 115 15.60 3.20 -10.20
CA LEU A 115 15.66 4.06 -9.03
C LEU A 115 16.85 3.65 -8.16
N ASP A 116 17.59 4.64 -7.66
CA ASP A 116 18.57 4.41 -6.59
C ASP A 116 17.84 3.85 -5.36
N PRO A 117 18.23 2.66 -4.84
CA PRO A 117 17.57 2.05 -3.68
C PRO A 117 17.52 2.96 -2.44
N LEU A 118 18.51 3.85 -2.24
CA LEU A 118 18.48 4.83 -1.15
C LEU A 118 17.39 5.89 -1.32
N GLU A 119 16.95 6.17 -2.54
CA GLU A 119 15.79 7.02 -2.78
C GLU A 119 14.48 6.34 -2.32
N PHE A 120 14.40 5.01 -2.41
CA PHE A 120 13.30 4.27 -1.83
C PHE A 120 13.27 4.41 -0.31
N VAL A 121 14.40 4.17 0.36
CA VAL A 121 14.56 4.36 1.81
C VAL A 121 14.18 5.78 2.23
N ARG A 122 14.66 6.79 1.49
CA ARG A 122 14.32 8.20 1.74
C ARG A 122 12.82 8.45 1.64
N THR A 123 12.17 7.87 0.65
CA THR A 123 10.71 7.99 0.47
C THR A 123 9.95 7.40 1.66
N ILE A 124 10.36 6.23 2.15
CA ILE A 124 9.81 5.63 3.38
C ILE A 124 9.99 6.57 4.59
N ALA A 125 11.21 7.10 4.79
CA ALA A 125 11.51 7.99 5.91
C ALA A 125 10.63 9.26 5.89
N VAL A 126 10.52 9.93 4.75
CA VAL A 126 9.69 11.13 4.60
C VAL A 126 8.22 10.79 4.82
N THR A 127 7.74 9.68 4.26
CA THR A 127 6.35 9.22 4.46
C THR A 127 6.04 9.03 5.95
N ARG A 128 6.95 8.39 6.71
CA ARG A 128 6.80 8.20 8.16
C ARG A 128 6.76 9.53 8.93
N ILE A 129 7.63 10.48 8.57
CA ILE A 129 7.71 11.79 9.25
C ILE A 129 6.42 12.58 9.09
N VAL A 130 5.86 12.63 7.88
CA VAL A 130 4.67 13.47 7.61
C VAL A 130 3.33 12.76 7.87
N MET A 131 3.33 11.44 8.00
CA MET A 131 2.16 10.62 8.34
C MET A 131 2.51 9.65 9.49
N PRO A 132 2.71 10.17 10.71
CA PRO A 132 3.31 9.40 11.81
C PRO A 132 2.44 8.24 12.30
N GLU A 133 1.13 8.26 12.12
CA GLU A 133 0.22 7.20 12.57
C GLU A 133 -0.12 6.20 11.46
N ALA A 134 0.26 6.49 10.20
CA ALA A 134 -0.04 5.62 9.08
C ALA A 134 0.72 4.28 9.17
N ARG A 135 0.13 3.23 8.64
CA ARG A 135 0.86 2.00 8.32
C ARG A 135 1.66 2.21 7.04
N VAL A 136 2.93 2.63 7.19
CA VAL A 136 3.85 2.80 6.05
C VAL A 136 4.31 1.42 5.60
N ARG A 137 3.89 1.03 4.41
CA ARG A 137 4.03 -0.33 3.92
C ARG A 137 5.03 -0.42 2.78
N MET A 138 6.04 -1.28 2.94
CA MET A 138 6.81 -1.79 1.80
C MET A 138 5.91 -2.77 1.04
N SER A 139 5.65 -2.46 -0.23
CA SER A 139 4.67 -3.15 -1.03
C SER A 139 5.32 -3.89 -2.21
N ALA A 140 4.67 -3.93 -3.38
CA ALA A 140 5.20 -4.63 -4.55
C ALA A 140 6.62 -4.16 -4.92
N GLY A 141 7.43 -5.08 -5.46
CA GLY A 141 8.81 -4.83 -5.88
C GLY A 141 9.84 -4.77 -4.74
N ARG A 142 9.45 -4.96 -3.47
CA ARG A 142 10.39 -4.94 -2.35
C ARG A 142 11.42 -6.06 -2.39
N HIS A 143 11.10 -7.19 -3.02
CA HIS A 143 12.02 -8.32 -3.18
C HIS A 143 13.27 -7.90 -3.97
N GLU A 144 13.11 -7.13 -5.04
CA GLU A 144 14.20 -6.61 -5.88
C GLU A 144 15.15 -5.67 -5.11
N LEU A 145 14.71 -5.10 -3.99
CA LEU A 145 15.54 -4.23 -3.17
C LEU A 145 16.55 -5.00 -2.30
N GLY A 146 16.34 -6.30 -2.11
CA GLY A 146 17.19 -7.14 -1.26
C GLY A 146 17.06 -6.85 0.24
N GLU A 147 17.64 -7.74 1.05
CA GLU A 147 17.51 -7.73 2.52
C GLU A 147 18.06 -6.44 3.16
N ALA A 148 19.22 -5.94 2.70
CA ALA A 148 19.87 -4.77 3.29
C ALA A 148 19.01 -3.50 3.14
N ILE A 149 18.42 -3.27 1.97
CA ILE A 149 17.56 -2.09 1.73
C ILE A 149 16.23 -2.23 2.47
N GLN A 150 15.65 -3.43 2.52
CA GLN A 150 14.44 -3.67 3.31
C GLN A 150 14.70 -3.39 4.81
N THR A 151 15.85 -3.81 5.33
CA THR A 151 16.30 -3.50 6.69
C THR A 151 16.35 -1.98 6.93
N LEU A 152 16.99 -1.24 6.02
CA LEU A 152 17.04 0.23 6.10
C LEU A 152 15.65 0.85 6.05
N CYS A 153 14.72 0.30 5.28
CA CYS A 153 13.34 0.76 5.24
C CYS A 153 12.61 0.57 6.58
N PHE A 154 12.81 -0.55 7.28
CA PHE A 154 12.27 -0.75 8.62
C PHE A 154 12.86 0.28 9.61
N LEU A 155 14.17 0.49 9.59
CA LEU A 155 14.83 1.51 10.41
C LEU A 155 14.36 2.94 10.07
N ALA A 156 14.05 3.20 8.81
CA ALA A 156 13.52 4.47 8.33
C ALA A 156 12.03 4.70 8.68
N GLY A 157 11.33 3.68 9.21
CA GLY A 157 9.98 3.81 9.72
C GLY A 157 8.91 3.03 8.95
N ALA A 158 9.26 2.14 8.03
CA ALA A 158 8.30 1.15 7.54
C ALA A 158 7.85 0.26 8.72
N ASN A 159 6.55 0.00 8.83
CA ASN A 159 5.98 -0.83 9.90
C ASN A 159 4.91 -1.80 9.37
N SER A 160 4.90 -2.04 8.08
CA SER A 160 3.98 -2.97 7.42
C SER A 160 4.63 -3.52 6.15
N ILE A 161 4.35 -4.76 5.83
CA ILE A 161 4.70 -5.41 4.57
C ILE A 161 3.48 -6.15 4.02
N PHE A 162 3.46 -6.42 2.71
CA PHE A 162 2.62 -7.48 2.20
C PHE A 162 3.27 -8.83 2.50
N TYR A 163 2.47 -9.75 3.02
CA TYR A 163 2.86 -11.09 3.38
C TYR A 163 2.13 -12.10 2.48
N GLY A 164 2.83 -13.15 2.04
CA GLY A 164 2.28 -14.18 1.17
C GLY A 164 3.11 -14.37 -0.10
N GLU A 165 2.86 -15.46 -0.83
CA GLU A 165 3.69 -15.90 -1.95
C GLU A 165 3.60 -15.00 -3.18
N LYS A 166 2.44 -14.39 -3.42
CA LYS A 166 2.20 -13.53 -4.59
C LYS A 166 1.54 -12.23 -4.23
N LEU A 167 1.93 -11.17 -4.93
CA LEU A 167 1.29 -9.88 -4.89
C LEU A 167 0.96 -9.43 -6.31
N LEU A 168 -0.33 -9.53 -6.70
CA LEU A 168 -0.82 -9.24 -8.05
C LEU A 168 -0.12 -10.13 -9.10
N THR A 169 0.72 -9.53 -9.95
CA THR A 169 1.42 -10.18 -11.05
C THR A 169 2.90 -10.45 -10.77
N THR A 170 3.43 -10.01 -9.64
CA THR A 170 4.83 -10.21 -9.25
C THR A 170 4.94 -11.16 -8.08
N ASP A 171 6.02 -11.92 -8.03
CA ASP A 171 6.34 -12.73 -6.87
C ASP A 171 6.65 -11.81 -5.68
N ASN A 172 6.26 -12.25 -4.50
CA ASN A 172 6.59 -11.60 -3.24
C ASN A 172 7.62 -12.48 -2.51
N SER A 173 8.33 -11.89 -1.53
CA SER A 173 9.22 -12.69 -0.69
C SER A 173 8.44 -13.84 -0.06
N GLU A 174 9.04 -15.03 -0.05
CA GLU A 174 8.41 -16.17 0.63
C GLU A 174 8.17 -15.86 2.10
N ALA A 175 7.09 -16.39 2.64
CA ALA A 175 6.72 -16.18 4.04
C ALA A 175 7.86 -16.53 5.03
N ASN A 176 8.69 -17.51 4.68
CA ASN A 176 9.84 -17.91 5.48
C ASN A 176 10.98 -16.89 5.43
N GLU A 177 11.21 -16.23 4.29
CA GLU A 177 12.21 -15.16 4.16
C GLU A 177 11.82 -13.95 5.00
N ASP A 178 10.55 -13.56 4.98
CA ASP A 178 10.04 -12.47 5.79
C ASP A 178 10.20 -12.75 7.29
N ARG A 179 9.86 -13.97 7.73
CA ARG A 179 10.04 -14.37 9.12
C ARG A 179 11.52 -14.34 9.52
N ALA A 180 12.40 -14.84 8.65
CA ALA A 180 13.84 -14.83 8.90
C ALA A 180 14.39 -13.41 9.01
N LEU A 181 13.98 -12.50 8.12
CA LEU A 181 14.36 -11.10 8.16
C LEU A 181 13.88 -10.42 9.45
N LEU A 182 12.60 -10.56 9.78
CA LEU A 182 12.04 -9.98 11.01
C LEU A 182 12.75 -10.51 12.26
N ALA A 183 13.05 -11.81 12.31
CA ALA A 183 13.78 -12.43 13.41
C ALA A 183 15.21 -11.87 13.54
N LYS A 184 15.95 -11.73 12.43
CA LYS A 184 17.28 -11.10 12.40
C LYS A 184 17.27 -9.67 12.95
N LEU A 185 16.19 -8.93 12.66
CA LEU A 185 16.01 -7.53 13.10
C LEU A 185 15.44 -7.40 14.52
N GLY A 186 15.08 -8.51 15.17
CA GLY A 186 14.41 -8.50 16.48
C GLY A 186 13.01 -7.89 16.44
N LEU A 187 12.39 -7.81 15.25
CA LEU A 187 11.05 -7.28 15.05
C LEU A 187 10.00 -8.36 15.30
N LYS A 188 8.89 -7.96 15.90
CA LYS A 188 7.72 -8.82 16.13
C LYS A 188 6.54 -8.32 15.32
N THR A 189 5.73 -9.24 14.82
CA THR A 189 4.43 -8.90 14.23
C THR A 189 3.48 -8.43 15.33
N HIS A 190 2.67 -7.41 15.01
CA HIS A 190 1.64 -6.92 15.93
C HIS A 190 0.46 -7.89 15.93
N GLU A 191 0.14 -8.48 17.08
CA GLU A 191 -1.10 -9.23 17.26
C GLU A 191 -2.25 -8.23 17.42
N SER A 192 -3.27 -8.33 16.56
CA SER A 192 -4.47 -7.49 16.69
C SER A 192 -5.22 -7.89 17.96
N THR A 193 -5.25 -6.99 18.93
CA THR A 193 -6.01 -7.17 20.18
C THR A 193 -7.49 -6.77 20.07
N GLU A 194 -7.91 -6.16 18.95
CA GLU A 194 -9.30 -5.82 18.71
C GLU A 194 -10.08 -7.01 18.18
N VAL A 195 -10.72 -7.75 19.06
CA VAL A 195 -11.78 -8.71 18.70
C VAL A 195 -13.01 -7.90 18.30
N LYS A 196 -13.24 -7.71 17.00
CA LYS A 196 -14.53 -7.20 16.53
C LYS A 196 -15.62 -8.19 16.95
N ALA A 197 -16.65 -7.71 17.64
CA ALA A 197 -17.83 -8.51 17.93
C ALA A 197 -18.38 -9.08 16.61
N ARG A 198 -18.44 -10.40 16.48
CA ARG A 198 -19.02 -11.09 15.33
C ARG A 198 -20.48 -10.69 15.21
N MET A 199 -20.90 -10.32 14.01
CA MET A 199 -22.34 -10.23 13.73
C MET A 199 -22.98 -11.61 13.90
N PRO A 200 -24.09 -11.73 14.60
CA PRO A 200 -24.77 -13.02 14.74
C PRO A 200 -25.39 -13.39 13.39
N GLY A 201 -25.02 -14.54 12.81
CA GLY A 201 -25.75 -15.12 11.68
C GLY A 201 -24.93 -15.80 10.58
N ILE A 202 -23.65 -16.12 10.77
CA ILE A 202 -22.92 -16.97 9.82
C ILE A 202 -22.49 -18.24 10.56
N GLU A 203 -23.15 -19.37 10.22
CA GLU A 203 -22.75 -20.70 10.69
C GLU A 203 -21.37 -21.06 10.15
N GLU A 204 -20.52 -21.56 11.01
CA GLU A 204 -19.16 -22.01 10.71
C GLU A 204 -19.20 -23.24 9.81
N HIS A 205 -18.70 -23.13 8.57
CA HIS A 205 -18.12 -24.27 7.90
C HIS A 205 -16.64 -24.32 8.27
N ASP A 206 -16.35 -25.29 9.12
CA ASP A 206 -15.03 -25.66 9.59
C ASP A 206 -14.13 -26.09 8.42
N HIS A 207 -13.25 -25.22 7.97
CA HIS A 207 -12.04 -25.61 7.26
C HIS A 207 -10.86 -24.97 7.96
N ALA A 208 -10.32 -25.76 8.88
CA ALA A 208 -9.07 -25.52 9.55
C ALA A 208 -7.93 -25.40 8.52
N HIS A 209 -7.47 -24.18 8.27
CA HIS A 209 -6.08 -23.92 7.94
C HIS A 209 -5.63 -22.74 8.79
N SER A 210 -4.94 -23.10 9.86
CA SER A 210 -4.18 -22.20 10.69
C SER A 210 -3.09 -21.56 9.85
N VAL A 211 -3.14 -20.25 9.66
CA VAL A 211 -2.01 -19.46 9.19
C VAL A 211 -1.73 -18.42 10.26
N LEU A 212 -0.57 -18.61 10.86
CA LEU A 212 0.07 -17.69 11.79
C LEU A 212 0.44 -16.36 11.14
#